data_065ead2575e7e5fc86e298c0ac3fe52d
#
_entry.id   065ead2575e7e5fc86e298c0ac3fe52d
#
_cell.length_a   1.000
_cell.length_b   1.000
_cell.length_c   1.000
_cell.angle_alpha   90.00
_cell.angle_beta   90.00
_cell.angle_gamma   90.00
#
_symmetry.space_group_name_H-M   'P 1'
#
loop_
_entity.id
_entity.type
_entity.pdbx_description
1 polymer ?
#
loop_
_entity_poly.entity_id
_entity_poly.type
_entity_poly.pdbx_seq_one_letter_code
_entity_poly.pdbx_strand_id
1 'polypeptide(L)'
;MPSSAKPCAPSASGAALRPVPTRRVALWQCTAALSLAWAGAAWAQGGARQVSSPTPLRFGILPFGGAVESRDRWAPLLADMGRAIGRPVVGFSVTSYESLGQALQRDEVDIAMLTAKMALDAVTQRRMRVLAQVRRHGGNSDHRAVLLVRKDGALNNLADLLGNPGRWRLARSDSRSVSGFILPQVELFLPNGISIETAFRSELVDTHQATALAVANGDADVATNNTTDLERFREQFPVEAARLQVIWTSASTPPAQIVLRRGAPPELHRRLQAFLAGYGAADGPRGDAERAVLKSLRAALGYEAEDDTALLPAAELEYQLAWQRAMNAAWVSEAAKQARLQRIEQTYARQVALLKDEGGAAAAGK
;
A
#
# COMPACT_ATOMS: atom_id res chain seq x y z
N MET A 1 -48.44 34.03 -28.31
CA MET A 1 -48.74 35.35 -27.75
C MET A 1 -47.98 35.58 -26.49
N PRO A 2 -47.29 36.72 -26.35
CA PRO A 2 -46.25 36.95 -25.37
C PRO A 2 -46.74 37.78 -24.17
N SER A 3 -46.02 37.68 -23.05
CA SER A 3 -45.95 38.74 -22.03
C SER A 3 -44.63 38.57 -21.30
N SER A 4 -43.61 39.32 -21.60
CA SER A 4 -43.10 40.65 -21.25
C SER A 4 -43.19 40.99 -19.77
N ALA A 5 -42.05 40.95 -19.08
CA ALA A 5 -41.74 41.82 -17.97
C ALA A 5 -40.28 42.17 -17.92
N LYS A 6 -40.01 43.46 -17.84
CA LYS A 6 -38.76 44.20 -17.93
C LYS A 6 -37.93 44.14 -16.63
N PRO A 7 -36.68 44.61 -16.72
CA PRO A 7 -35.67 44.54 -15.64
C PRO A 7 -35.74 45.77 -14.72
N CYS A 8 -35.25 45.62 -13.50
CA CYS A 8 -34.99 46.73 -12.59
C CYS A 8 -33.48 46.90 -12.42
N ALA A 9 -32.96 48.07 -12.69
CA ALA A 9 -31.58 48.51 -12.63
C ALA A 9 -31.22 49.17 -11.28
N PRO A 10 -29.97 49.47 -10.99
CA PRO A 10 -29.37 49.53 -9.64
C PRO A 10 -29.38 50.95 -9.08
N SER A 11 -29.35 51.05 -7.75
CA SER A 11 -29.06 52.30 -7.07
C SER A 11 -27.63 52.25 -6.50
N ALA A 12 -26.86 53.18 -6.99
CA ALA A 12 -25.55 53.56 -6.46
C ALA A 12 -25.70 54.46 -5.23
N SER A 13 -24.94 54.16 -4.20
CA SER A 13 -24.69 55.11 -3.11
C SER A 13 -23.20 55.11 -2.80
N GLY A 14 -22.52 56.17 -3.17
CA GLY A 14 -21.12 56.45 -2.85
C GLY A 14 -20.95 56.90 -1.41
N ALA A 15 -19.88 56.47 -0.81
CA ALA A 15 -19.35 57.08 0.41
C ALA A 15 -17.83 57.27 0.25
N ALA A 16 -17.46 58.52 0.47
CA ALA A 16 -16.17 59.13 0.18
C ALA A 16 -15.02 58.62 1.07
N LEU A 17 -13.86 58.53 0.45
CA LEU A 17 -12.55 58.38 1.08
C LEU A 17 -12.16 59.62 1.86
N ARG A 18 -11.70 59.47 3.09
CA ARG A 18 -10.97 60.53 3.84
C ARG A 18 -9.50 60.15 3.96
N PRO A 19 -8.58 61.12 3.78
CA PRO A 19 -7.13 60.85 3.82
C PRO A 19 -6.58 60.93 5.23
N VAL A 20 -5.55 60.09 5.48
CA VAL A 20 -4.75 60.06 6.72
C VAL A 20 -3.59 61.05 6.57
N PRO A 21 -3.30 61.93 7.56
CA PRO A 21 -2.16 62.86 7.47
C PRO A 21 -0.85 62.19 7.91
N THR A 22 0.14 62.37 7.07
CA THR A 22 1.58 62.22 7.36
C THR A 22 2.09 63.29 8.33
N ARG A 23 2.78 62.90 9.38
CA ARG A 23 3.65 63.78 10.16
C ARG A 23 5.09 63.31 10.13
N ARG A 24 5.92 64.06 9.43
CA ARG A 24 7.38 64.21 9.58
C ARG A 24 7.64 65.31 10.61
N VAL A 25 8.52 65.10 11.58
CA VAL A 25 9.35 66.10 12.28
C VAL A 25 10.49 65.30 12.89
N ALA A 26 11.71 65.32 12.46
CA ALA A 26 12.80 66.30 12.61
C ALA A 26 13.59 66.11 13.91
N LEU A 27 14.82 65.64 13.71
CA LEU A 27 16.08 65.77 14.42
C LEU A 27 16.14 66.76 15.60
N TRP A 28 16.81 66.37 16.69
CA TRP A 28 17.86 67.17 17.34
C TRP A 28 18.87 66.21 18.05
N GLN A 29 20.14 66.51 17.81
CA GLN A 29 21.33 65.89 18.41
C GLN A 29 21.56 66.44 19.82
N CYS A 30 22.02 65.63 20.77
CA CYS A 30 22.86 66.06 21.88
C CYS A 30 23.83 64.96 22.28
N THR A 31 25.09 65.23 22.04
CA THR A 31 26.27 64.53 22.53
C THR A 31 26.49 64.74 24.00
N ALA A 32 26.76 63.69 24.76
CA ALA A 32 27.61 63.76 25.97
C ALA A 32 28.18 62.37 26.30
N ALA A 33 29.49 62.31 26.30
CA ALA A 33 30.32 61.17 26.67
C ALA A 33 30.27 60.94 28.19
N LEU A 34 30.16 59.69 28.60
CA LEU A 34 30.65 59.21 29.90
C LEU A 34 31.09 57.77 29.76
N SER A 35 32.42 57.59 29.69
CA SER A 35 33.16 56.38 29.81
C SER A 35 33.06 55.82 31.22
N LEU A 36 32.53 54.64 31.45
CA LEU A 36 32.80 53.87 32.65
C LEU A 36 32.89 52.39 32.26
N ALA A 37 34.06 51.86 32.47
CA ALA A 37 34.42 50.44 32.25
C ALA A 37 33.55 49.54 33.12
N TRP A 38 32.94 48.56 32.47
CA TRP A 38 32.48 47.36 33.14
C TRP A 38 33.20 46.18 32.49
N ALA A 39 34.21 45.71 33.23
CA ALA A 39 34.89 44.46 32.98
C ALA A 39 33.94 43.30 33.32
N GLY A 40 33.88 42.34 32.42
CA GLY A 40 33.80 40.95 32.75
C GLY A 40 32.50 40.38 33.26
N ALA A 41 31.73 39.79 32.39
CA ALA A 41 31.17 38.47 32.55
C ALA A 41 30.86 37.94 31.17
N ALA A 42 31.86 37.33 30.51
CA ALA A 42 31.62 36.42 29.42
C ALA A 42 30.86 35.21 29.98
N TRP A 43 29.56 35.30 30.06
CA TRP A 43 28.72 34.12 30.22
C TRP A 43 28.90 33.31 28.97
N ALA A 44 29.66 32.22 29.10
CA ALA A 44 29.64 31.14 28.12
C ALA A 44 28.20 30.71 27.94
N GLN A 45 27.53 31.30 26.96
CA GLN A 45 26.34 30.69 26.36
C GLN A 45 26.85 29.39 25.71
N GLY A 46 26.91 28.34 26.55
CA GLY A 46 26.94 26.99 26.08
C GLY A 46 25.72 26.84 25.21
N GLY A 47 25.91 27.00 23.92
CA GLY A 47 24.91 26.69 22.94
C GLY A 47 24.45 25.25 23.20
N ALA A 48 23.32 25.11 23.88
CA ALA A 48 22.62 23.83 23.88
C ALA A 48 22.48 23.49 22.40
N ARG A 49 23.32 22.55 21.93
CA ARG A 49 23.11 21.91 20.65
C ARG A 49 21.65 21.46 20.67
N GLN A 50 20.79 22.18 19.98
CA GLN A 50 19.47 21.66 19.65
C GLN A 50 19.76 20.35 18.93
N VAL A 51 19.63 19.26 19.66
CA VAL A 51 19.60 17.93 19.08
C VAL A 51 18.33 17.95 18.26
N SER A 52 18.46 18.31 16.98
CA SER A 52 17.36 18.24 16.04
C SER A 52 16.84 16.81 16.10
N SER A 53 15.63 16.63 16.56
CA SER A 53 14.99 15.30 16.60
C SER A 53 15.12 14.70 15.21
N PRO A 54 15.60 13.45 15.09
CA PRO A 54 15.79 12.84 13.79
C PRO A 54 14.47 12.83 13.04
N THR A 55 14.49 13.25 11.78
CA THR A 55 13.30 13.27 10.90
C THR A 55 12.60 11.90 10.94
N PRO A 56 11.30 11.83 11.23
CA PRO A 56 10.56 10.56 11.27
C PRO A 56 10.68 9.78 9.98
N LEU A 57 10.77 8.44 10.07
CA LEU A 57 10.58 7.55 8.94
C LEU A 57 9.08 7.36 8.68
N ARG A 58 8.68 7.42 7.42
CA ARG A 58 7.29 7.23 6.98
C ARG A 58 7.08 5.79 6.56
N PHE A 59 6.16 5.10 7.23
CA PHE A 59 5.81 3.72 6.95
C PHE A 59 4.51 3.65 6.15
N GLY A 60 4.59 3.28 4.88
CA GLY A 60 3.44 3.09 3.99
C GLY A 60 2.63 1.86 4.38
N ILE A 61 1.34 2.06 4.63
CA ILE A 61 0.41 1.01 5.05
C ILE A 61 -0.49 0.64 3.88
N LEU A 62 -0.47 -0.64 3.52
CA LEU A 62 -1.35 -1.18 2.47
C LEU A 62 -2.82 -1.03 2.90
N PRO A 63 -3.71 -0.51 2.04
CA PRO A 63 -5.11 -0.32 2.38
C PRO A 63 -5.88 -1.64 2.37
N PHE A 64 -6.28 -2.12 3.56
CA PHE A 64 -7.16 -3.29 3.72
C PHE A 64 -8.61 -2.89 4.02
N GLY A 65 -8.81 -1.69 4.55
CA GLY A 65 -10.07 -1.10 4.95
C GLY A 65 -9.88 0.41 5.13
N GLY A 66 -10.51 1.01 6.13
CA GLY A 66 -10.40 2.46 6.42
C GLY A 66 -8.97 2.90 6.75
N ALA A 67 -8.55 4.07 6.24
CA ALA A 67 -7.18 4.58 6.43
C ALA A 67 -6.87 4.87 7.90
N VAL A 68 -7.84 5.35 8.68
CA VAL A 68 -7.67 5.62 10.13
C VAL A 68 -7.49 4.31 10.89
N GLU A 69 -8.39 3.35 10.68
CA GLU A 69 -8.31 2.03 11.31
C GLU A 69 -7.00 1.31 10.99
N SER A 70 -6.56 1.37 9.73
CA SER A 70 -5.30 0.77 9.31
C SER A 70 -4.12 1.40 10.04
N ARG A 71 -4.08 2.73 10.18
CA ARG A 71 -3.03 3.45 10.91
C ARG A 71 -3.02 3.07 12.40
N ASP A 72 -4.18 3.06 13.05
CA ASP A 72 -4.29 2.77 14.48
C ASP A 72 -3.84 1.33 14.79
N ARG A 73 -4.15 0.41 13.90
CA ARG A 73 -3.74 -1.00 14.01
C ARG A 73 -2.23 -1.19 13.91
N TRP A 74 -1.56 -0.40 13.05
CA TRP A 74 -0.10 -0.45 12.88
C TRP A 74 0.66 0.35 13.94
N ALA A 75 0.01 1.31 14.61
CA ALA A 75 0.66 2.22 15.54
C ALA A 75 1.52 1.53 16.62
N PRO A 76 1.09 0.43 17.28
CA PRO A 76 1.92 -0.22 18.30
C PRO A 76 3.24 -0.76 17.73
N LEU A 77 3.20 -1.50 16.59
CA LEU A 77 4.41 -2.02 15.95
C LEU A 77 5.34 -0.90 15.50
N LEU A 78 4.80 0.20 14.95
CA LEU A 78 5.60 1.34 14.49
C LEU A 78 6.25 2.08 15.66
N ALA A 79 5.58 2.20 16.81
CA ALA A 79 6.15 2.76 18.02
C ALA A 79 7.31 1.90 18.55
N ASP A 80 7.16 0.58 18.56
CA ASP A 80 8.19 -0.37 18.97
C ASP A 80 9.39 -0.33 18.01
N MET A 81 9.11 -0.31 16.70
CA MET A 81 10.12 -0.16 15.66
C MET A 81 10.92 1.13 15.86
N GLY A 82 10.23 2.26 16.12
CA GLY A 82 10.88 3.54 16.38
C GLY A 82 11.79 3.50 17.59
N ARG A 83 11.36 2.86 18.69
CA ARG A 83 12.20 2.65 19.88
C ARG A 83 13.44 1.79 19.57
N ALA A 84 13.26 0.71 18.82
CA ALA A 84 14.35 -0.20 18.45
C ALA A 84 15.44 0.47 17.62
N ILE A 85 15.06 1.37 16.70
CA ILE A 85 16.03 2.07 15.83
C ILE A 85 16.49 3.45 16.35
N GLY A 86 15.89 3.95 17.43
CA GLY A 86 16.21 5.29 17.99
C GLY A 86 15.75 6.46 17.10
N ARG A 87 14.71 6.24 16.28
CA ARG A 87 14.16 7.23 15.34
C ARG A 87 12.65 7.03 15.19
N PRO A 88 11.81 8.08 15.30
CA PRO A 88 10.36 7.93 15.16
C PRO A 88 9.98 7.28 13.83
N VAL A 89 9.00 6.37 13.86
CA VAL A 89 8.36 5.78 12.68
C VAL A 89 6.89 6.14 12.71
N VAL A 90 6.40 6.78 11.65
CA VAL A 90 5.01 7.25 11.56
C VAL A 90 4.28 6.56 10.41
N GLY A 91 3.04 6.14 10.66
CA GLY A 91 2.20 5.49 9.67
C GLY A 91 1.71 6.46 8.60
N PHE A 92 1.91 6.11 7.35
CA PHE A 92 1.39 6.77 6.17
C PHE A 92 0.29 5.89 5.57
N SER A 93 -0.97 6.23 5.87
CA SER A 93 -2.15 5.49 5.41
C SER A 93 -2.74 6.13 4.18
N VAL A 94 -3.19 5.32 3.26
CA VAL A 94 -3.85 5.69 2.01
C VAL A 94 -5.15 4.92 1.85
N THR A 95 -5.99 5.36 0.92
CA THR A 95 -7.30 4.73 0.64
C THR A 95 -7.26 3.75 -0.53
N SER A 96 -6.18 3.76 -1.33
CA SER A 96 -6.07 2.87 -2.50
C SER A 96 -4.63 2.39 -2.73
N TYR A 97 -4.48 1.28 -3.43
CA TYR A 97 -3.19 0.75 -3.91
C TYR A 97 -2.48 1.76 -4.83
N GLU A 98 -3.25 2.45 -5.65
CA GLU A 98 -2.72 3.49 -6.55
C GLU A 98 -2.07 4.63 -5.77
N SER A 99 -2.75 5.16 -4.75
CA SER A 99 -2.22 6.23 -3.90
C SER A 99 -0.93 5.82 -3.20
N LEU A 100 -0.83 4.55 -2.73
CA LEU A 100 0.41 4.04 -2.15
C LEU A 100 1.52 3.93 -3.20
N GLY A 101 1.20 3.43 -4.40
CA GLY A 101 2.13 3.37 -5.51
C GLY A 101 2.68 4.74 -5.91
N GLN A 102 1.81 5.75 -6.00
CA GLN A 102 2.22 7.13 -6.27
C GLN A 102 3.10 7.72 -5.16
N ALA A 103 2.79 7.44 -3.89
CA ALA A 103 3.61 7.88 -2.75
C ALA A 103 5.03 7.26 -2.79
N LEU A 104 5.13 5.98 -3.17
CA LEU A 104 6.42 5.32 -3.41
C LEU A 104 7.20 5.99 -4.55
N GLN A 105 6.53 6.35 -5.65
CA GLN A 105 7.15 7.03 -6.79
C GLN A 105 7.64 8.43 -6.45
N ARG A 106 6.96 9.15 -5.55
CA ARG A 106 7.32 10.49 -5.09
C ARG A 106 8.26 10.50 -3.89
N ASP A 107 8.78 9.34 -3.49
CA ASP A 107 9.65 9.18 -2.31
C ASP A 107 9.03 9.71 -1.01
N GLU A 108 7.70 9.64 -0.90
CA GLU A 108 6.95 10.03 0.29
C GLU A 108 6.92 8.95 1.37
N VAL A 109 7.49 7.78 1.10
CA VAL A 109 7.51 6.60 1.96
C VAL A 109 8.93 6.07 2.08
N ASP A 110 9.37 5.78 3.30
CA ASP A 110 10.72 5.25 3.58
C ASP A 110 10.72 3.73 3.78
N ILE A 111 9.67 3.21 4.42
CA ILE A 111 9.41 1.79 4.67
C ILE A 111 7.97 1.53 4.24
N ALA A 112 7.64 0.35 3.72
CA ALA A 112 6.25 0.03 3.41
C ALA A 112 5.95 -1.46 3.55
N MET A 113 4.70 -1.77 3.93
CA MET A 113 4.08 -3.08 3.74
C MET A 113 3.41 -3.09 2.38
N LEU A 114 3.81 -4.00 1.51
CA LEU A 114 3.36 -4.08 0.11
C LEU A 114 2.88 -5.48 -0.25
N THR A 115 1.98 -5.58 -1.22
CA THR A 115 1.74 -6.87 -1.89
C THR A 115 3.03 -7.31 -2.60
N ALA A 116 3.18 -8.61 -2.85
CA ALA A 116 4.34 -9.12 -3.57
C ALA A 116 4.51 -8.45 -4.96
N LYS A 117 3.41 -8.14 -5.65
CA LYS A 117 3.43 -7.40 -6.93
C LYS A 117 3.94 -5.97 -6.77
N MET A 118 3.42 -5.21 -5.80
CA MET A 118 3.87 -3.83 -5.58
C MET A 118 5.34 -3.78 -5.13
N ALA A 119 5.77 -4.75 -4.31
CA ALA A 119 7.16 -4.87 -3.90
C ALA A 119 8.07 -5.19 -5.11
N LEU A 120 7.65 -6.12 -5.99
CA LEU A 120 8.35 -6.42 -7.23
C LEU A 120 8.55 -5.16 -8.10
N ASP A 121 7.48 -4.37 -8.29
CA ASP A 121 7.57 -3.12 -9.05
C ASP A 121 8.54 -2.12 -8.41
N ALA A 122 8.44 -1.91 -7.10
CA ALA A 122 9.30 -0.96 -6.39
C ALA A 122 10.78 -1.39 -6.38
N VAL A 123 11.06 -2.68 -6.29
CA VAL A 123 12.41 -3.24 -6.29
C VAL A 123 13.01 -3.21 -7.71
N THR A 124 12.26 -3.65 -8.72
CA THR A 124 12.73 -3.64 -10.12
C THR A 124 12.95 -2.23 -10.67
N GLN A 125 12.21 -1.23 -10.15
CA GLN A 125 12.45 0.19 -10.41
C GLN A 125 13.61 0.77 -9.57
N ARG A 126 14.32 -0.04 -8.80
CA ARG A 126 15.46 0.34 -7.93
C ARG A 126 15.12 1.41 -6.88
N ARG A 127 13.88 1.49 -6.43
CA ARG A 127 13.43 2.42 -5.38
C ARG A 127 13.51 1.82 -3.99
N MET A 128 13.16 0.54 -3.87
CA MET A 128 13.09 -0.18 -2.62
C MET A 128 13.96 -1.44 -2.65
N ARG A 129 14.19 -2.03 -1.48
CA ARG A 129 14.73 -3.38 -1.27
C ARG A 129 13.88 -4.10 -0.24
N VAL A 130 13.82 -5.40 -0.31
CA VAL A 130 13.12 -6.23 0.67
C VAL A 130 13.86 -6.21 2.01
N LEU A 131 13.12 -6.08 3.11
CA LEU A 131 13.61 -6.24 4.48
C LEU A 131 13.17 -7.59 5.07
N ALA A 132 11.90 -7.90 4.90
CA ALA A 132 11.28 -9.06 5.51
C ALA A 132 9.98 -9.41 4.78
N GLN A 133 9.55 -10.65 4.93
CA GLN A 133 8.22 -11.09 4.51
C GLN A 133 7.39 -11.56 5.70
N VAL A 134 6.07 -11.60 5.54
CA VAL A 134 5.17 -12.20 6.51
C VAL A 134 5.44 -13.71 6.56
N ARG A 135 5.82 -14.22 7.73
CA ARG A 135 6.08 -15.65 7.93
C ARG A 135 4.81 -16.48 7.77
N ARG A 136 4.91 -17.62 7.09
CA ARG A 136 3.83 -18.58 6.86
C ARG A 136 4.21 -19.95 7.38
N HIS A 137 3.21 -20.78 7.73
CA HIS A 137 3.46 -22.20 8.04
C HIS A 137 3.98 -22.90 6.79
N GLY A 138 4.98 -23.75 6.95
CA GLY A 138 5.67 -24.42 5.83
C GLY A 138 4.71 -25.16 4.90
N GLY A 139 4.76 -24.86 3.62
CA GLY A 139 4.10 -25.59 2.53
C GLY A 139 2.64 -25.23 2.23
N ASN A 140 1.86 -24.76 3.19
CA ASN A 140 0.48 -24.29 2.97
C ASN A 140 0.32 -22.90 3.58
N SER A 141 0.44 -21.87 2.74
CA SER A 141 0.05 -20.54 3.18
C SER A 141 -1.46 -20.51 3.39
N ASP A 142 -1.88 -20.12 4.58
CA ASP A 142 -3.29 -19.90 4.89
C ASP A 142 -3.88 -18.73 4.10
N HIS A 143 -3.03 -17.96 3.40
CA HIS A 143 -3.42 -16.84 2.57
C HIS A 143 -3.65 -17.30 1.12
N ARG A 144 -4.93 -17.36 0.71
CA ARG A 144 -5.38 -17.79 -0.61
C ARG A 144 -6.35 -16.78 -1.17
N ALA A 145 -6.35 -16.60 -2.48
CA ALA A 145 -7.43 -15.88 -3.15
C ALA A 145 -8.72 -16.70 -3.09
N VAL A 146 -9.85 -16.01 -2.95
CA VAL A 146 -11.18 -16.63 -2.96
C VAL A 146 -12.14 -15.82 -3.83
N LEU A 147 -13.15 -16.49 -4.36
CA LEU A 147 -14.34 -15.85 -4.93
C LEU A 147 -15.52 -15.99 -3.97
N LEU A 148 -16.15 -14.85 -3.67
CA LEU A 148 -17.30 -14.74 -2.79
C LEU A 148 -18.56 -14.47 -3.60
N VAL A 149 -19.64 -15.16 -3.26
CA VAL A 149 -20.99 -14.91 -3.77
C VAL A 149 -21.99 -14.92 -2.60
N ARG A 150 -23.20 -14.41 -2.82
CA ARG A 150 -24.28 -14.55 -1.83
C ARG A 150 -24.80 -15.98 -1.83
N LYS A 151 -25.12 -16.52 -0.64
CA LYS A 151 -25.76 -17.85 -0.47
C LYS A 151 -27.13 -17.96 -1.10
N ASP A 152 -27.88 -16.86 -1.00
CA ASP A 152 -29.25 -16.72 -1.51
C ASP A 152 -29.32 -16.00 -2.87
N GLY A 153 -28.15 -15.79 -3.51
CA GLY A 153 -28.05 -15.15 -4.81
C GLY A 153 -28.35 -16.07 -5.99
N ALA A 154 -28.61 -15.47 -7.15
CA ALA A 154 -28.78 -16.22 -8.40
C ALA A 154 -27.50 -16.92 -8.86
N LEU A 155 -26.33 -16.34 -8.52
CA LEU A 155 -25.02 -16.96 -8.72
C LEU A 155 -24.59 -17.67 -7.43
N ASN A 156 -24.46 -19.00 -7.47
CA ASN A 156 -24.12 -19.79 -6.29
C ASN A 156 -23.04 -20.87 -6.53
N ASN A 157 -22.56 -21.02 -7.75
CA ASN A 157 -21.53 -21.98 -8.11
C ASN A 157 -20.58 -21.46 -9.19
N LEU A 158 -19.43 -22.11 -9.31
CA LEU A 158 -18.37 -21.72 -10.24
C LEU A 158 -18.71 -21.97 -11.70
N ALA A 159 -19.46 -23.05 -12.00
CA ALA A 159 -19.80 -23.41 -13.38
C ALA A 159 -20.69 -22.34 -14.03
N ASP A 160 -21.68 -21.82 -13.30
CA ASP A 160 -22.56 -20.75 -13.79
C ASP A 160 -21.78 -19.43 -14.00
N LEU A 161 -20.80 -19.14 -13.13
CA LEU A 161 -19.93 -17.98 -13.29
C LEU A 161 -19.13 -18.06 -14.59
N LEU A 162 -18.45 -19.19 -14.81
CA LEU A 162 -17.57 -19.38 -15.96
C LEU A 162 -18.36 -19.55 -17.28
N GLY A 163 -19.56 -20.15 -17.23
CA GLY A 163 -20.40 -20.36 -18.40
C GLY A 163 -20.98 -19.08 -19.00
N ASN A 164 -21.23 -18.06 -18.19
CA ASN A 164 -21.78 -16.79 -18.68
C ASN A 164 -21.31 -15.61 -17.81
N PRO A 165 -20.04 -15.22 -17.84
CA PRO A 165 -19.50 -14.13 -17.03
C PRO A 165 -20.19 -12.79 -17.31
N GLY A 166 -20.61 -12.52 -18.55
CA GLY A 166 -21.30 -11.29 -18.97
C GLY A 166 -22.66 -11.06 -18.33
N ARG A 167 -23.23 -12.06 -17.67
CA ARG A 167 -24.43 -11.92 -16.87
C ARG A 167 -24.19 -11.25 -15.51
N TRP A 168 -22.97 -11.35 -14.95
CA TRP A 168 -22.69 -11.07 -13.56
C TRP A 168 -21.95 -9.76 -13.36
N ARG A 169 -22.22 -9.09 -12.24
CA ARG A 169 -21.53 -7.88 -11.76
C ARG A 169 -20.37 -8.32 -10.86
N LEU A 170 -19.17 -7.90 -11.20
CA LEU A 170 -17.95 -8.24 -10.46
C LEU A 170 -17.56 -7.08 -9.53
N ALA A 171 -17.22 -7.39 -8.27
CA ALA A 171 -16.45 -6.54 -7.38
C ALA A 171 -15.05 -7.14 -7.20
N ARG A 172 -13.99 -6.39 -7.48
CA ARG A 172 -12.62 -6.88 -7.38
C ARG A 172 -11.66 -5.87 -6.77
N SER A 173 -10.51 -6.35 -6.34
CA SER A 173 -9.43 -5.45 -5.94
C SER A 173 -8.65 -4.91 -7.14
N ASP A 174 -7.82 -3.88 -6.85
CA ASP A 174 -6.91 -3.27 -7.81
C ASP A 174 -6.01 -4.31 -8.50
N SER A 175 -5.56 -4.00 -9.71
CA SER A 175 -4.70 -4.87 -10.51
C SER A 175 -3.34 -5.19 -9.87
N ARG A 176 -2.93 -4.43 -8.86
CA ARG A 176 -1.72 -4.67 -8.04
C ARG A 176 -1.96 -5.67 -6.90
N SER A 177 -3.21 -6.09 -6.68
CA SER A 177 -3.55 -7.11 -5.68
C SER A 177 -3.27 -8.50 -6.23
N VAL A 178 -2.44 -9.27 -5.54
CA VAL A 178 -2.15 -10.66 -5.93
C VAL A 178 -3.40 -11.53 -5.78
N SER A 179 -4.06 -11.49 -4.63
CA SER A 179 -5.24 -12.32 -4.34
C SER A 179 -6.53 -11.79 -4.97
N GLY A 180 -6.64 -10.47 -5.12
CA GLY A 180 -7.86 -9.84 -5.64
C GLY A 180 -7.90 -9.67 -7.15
N PHE A 181 -6.76 -9.94 -7.84
CA PHE A 181 -6.69 -9.79 -9.30
C PHE A 181 -5.79 -10.81 -9.97
N ILE A 182 -4.49 -10.91 -9.61
CA ILE A 182 -3.51 -11.69 -10.39
C ILE A 182 -3.83 -13.18 -10.34
N LEU A 183 -3.98 -13.76 -9.15
CA LEU A 183 -4.28 -15.18 -8.99
C LEU A 183 -5.63 -15.60 -9.59
N PRO A 184 -6.76 -14.89 -9.36
CA PRO A 184 -8.00 -15.16 -10.07
C PRO A 184 -7.83 -15.16 -11.59
N GLN A 185 -7.04 -14.24 -12.15
CA GLN A 185 -6.75 -14.22 -13.58
C GLN A 185 -5.95 -15.46 -14.02
N VAL A 186 -4.82 -15.71 -13.37
CA VAL A 186 -3.85 -16.76 -13.80
C VAL A 186 -4.39 -18.16 -13.58
N GLU A 187 -5.05 -18.41 -12.44
CA GLU A 187 -5.47 -19.77 -12.07
C GLU A 187 -6.90 -20.11 -12.50
N LEU A 188 -7.75 -19.10 -12.75
CA LEU A 188 -9.16 -19.36 -13.04
C LEU A 188 -9.62 -18.75 -14.36
N PHE A 189 -9.59 -17.44 -14.48
CA PHE A 189 -10.30 -16.77 -15.58
C PHE A 189 -9.60 -16.93 -16.92
N LEU A 190 -8.31 -16.64 -17.04
CA LEU A 190 -7.57 -16.75 -18.30
C LEU A 190 -7.46 -18.17 -18.84
N PRO A 191 -7.29 -19.25 -18.02
CA PRO A 191 -7.37 -20.62 -18.49
C PRO A 191 -8.73 -20.99 -19.10
N ASN A 192 -9.80 -20.29 -18.72
CA ASN A 192 -11.13 -20.44 -19.31
C ASN A 192 -11.44 -19.41 -20.41
N GLY A 193 -10.43 -18.69 -20.93
CA GLY A 193 -10.62 -17.67 -21.96
C GLY A 193 -11.33 -16.40 -21.51
N ILE A 194 -11.44 -16.18 -20.20
CA ILE A 194 -12.16 -15.06 -19.60
C ILE A 194 -11.15 -13.99 -19.17
N SER A 195 -11.32 -12.74 -19.61
CA SER A 195 -10.59 -11.59 -19.05
C SER A 195 -11.45 -10.93 -17.99
N ILE A 196 -10.90 -10.82 -16.76
CA ILE A 196 -11.63 -10.22 -15.63
C ILE A 196 -12.02 -8.76 -15.90
N GLU A 197 -11.27 -8.06 -16.77
CA GLU A 197 -11.46 -6.64 -17.07
C GLU A 197 -12.55 -6.36 -18.10
N THR A 198 -12.95 -7.38 -18.88
CA THR A 198 -13.84 -7.15 -20.03
C THR A 198 -15.00 -8.11 -20.11
N ALA A 199 -14.97 -9.24 -19.39
CA ALA A 199 -15.95 -10.31 -19.55
C ALA A 199 -17.23 -10.11 -18.74
N PHE A 200 -17.19 -9.29 -17.70
CA PHE A 200 -18.30 -9.12 -16.77
C PHE A 200 -19.26 -8.00 -17.20
N ARG A 201 -20.51 -8.08 -16.76
CA ARG A 201 -21.54 -7.08 -17.03
C ARG A 201 -21.16 -5.69 -16.55
N SER A 202 -20.56 -5.62 -15.38
CA SER A 202 -20.01 -4.41 -14.77
C SER A 202 -18.90 -4.77 -13.78
N GLU A 203 -18.07 -3.80 -13.47
CA GLU A 203 -16.93 -3.95 -12.59
C GLU A 203 -16.93 -2.83 -11.52
N LEU A 204 -16.73 -3.23 -10.25
CA LEU A 204 -16.43 -2.35 -9.13
C LEU A 204 -15.00 -2.67 -8.65
N VAL A 205 -14.12 -1.66 -8.57
CA VAL A 205 -12.75 -1.81 -8.08
C VAL A 205 -12.60 -1.09 -6.76
N ASP A 206 -12.33 -1.85 -5.68
CA ASP A 206 -12.19 -1.29 -4.33
C ASP A 206 -11.36 -2.23 -3.42
N THR A 207 -11.30 -1.94 -2.13
CA THR A 207 -10.66 -2.77 -1.10
C THR A 207 -11.39 -4.11 -0.94
N HIS A 208 -10.71 -5.13 -0.37
CA HIS A 208 -11.33 -6.43 -0.08
C HIS A 208 -12.56 -6.33 0.83
N GLN A 209 -12.55 -5.37 1.77
CA GLN A 209 -13.70 -5.12 2.63
C GLN A 209 -14.90 -4.58 1.85
N ALA A 210 -14.67 -3.56 1.00
CA ALA A 210 -15.72 -2.95 0.20
C ALA A 210 -16.30 -3.93 -0.84
N THR A 211 -15.45 -4.76 -1.48
CA THR A 211 -15.91 -5.76 -2.44
C THR A 211 -16.75 -6.86 -1.78
N ALA A 212 -16.41 -7.30 -0.56
CA ALA A 212 -17.21 -8.24 0.21
C ALA A 212 -18.56 -7.63 0.63
N LEU A 213 -18.57 -6.36 1.08
CA LEU A 213 -19.81 -5.63 1.39
C LEU A 213 -20.72 -5.50 0.16
N ALA A 214 -20.14 -5.15 -1.00
CA ALA A 214 -20.91 -5.02 -2.24
C ALA A 214 -21.67 -6.31 -2.60
N VAL A 215 -21.03 -7.48 -2.45
CA VAL A 215 -21.71 -8.77 -2.67
C VAL A 215 -22.72 -9.05 -1.56
N ALA A 216 -22.39 -8.84 -0.29
CA ALA A 216 -23.30 -9.09 0.83
C ALA A 216 -24.58 -8.25 0.75
N ASN A 217 -24.49 -7.03 0.22
CA ASN A 217 -25.61 -6.10 0.04
C ASN A 217 -26.36 -6.27 -1.30
N GLY A 218 -25.79 -7.05 -2.23
CA GLY A 218 -26.40 -7.29 -3.55
C GLY A 218 -26.07 -6.22 -4.60
N ASP A 219 -25.06 -5.37 -4.35
CA ASP A 219 -24.55 -4.39 -5.32
C ASP A 219 -23.67 -5.05 -6.38
N ALA A 220 -23.05 -6.19 -6.05
CA ALA A 220 -22.34 -7.09 -6.96
C ALA A 220 -22.82 -8.54 -6.77
N ASP A 221 -22.55 -9.39 -7.76
CA ASP A 221 -22.94 -10.79 -7.75
C ASP A 221 -21.78 -11.71 -7.30
N VAL A 222 -20.56 -11.32 -7.62
CA VAL A 222 -19.32 -12.03 -7.24
C VAL A 222 -18.24 -11.05 -6.82
N ALA A 223 -17.43 -11.40 -5.81
CA ALA A 223 -16.26 -10.62 -5.42
C ALA A 223 -15.00 -11.47 -5.40
N THR A 224 -13.86 -10.85 -5.79
CA THR A 224 -12.55 -11.37 -5.45
C THR A 224 -12.16 -10.92 -4.04
N ASN A 225 -11.57 -11.84 -3.26
CA ASN A 225 -11.15 -11.58 -1.89
C ASN A 225 -9.99 -12.54 -1.53
N ASN A 226 -9.64 -12.63 -0.26
CA ASN A 226 -8.70 -13.63 0.27
C ASN A 226 -9.14 -14.15 1.63
N THR A 227 -8.59 -15.30 2.02
CA THR A 227 -8.93 -15.97 3.28
C THR A 227 -8.70 -15.09 4.50
N THR A 228 -7.57 -14.36 4.55
CA THR A 228 -7.19 -13.51 5.69
C THR A 228 -8.14 -12.31 5.88
N ASP A 229 -8.48 -11.61 4.78
CA ASP A 229 -9.38 -10.47 4.85
C ASP A 229 -10.84 -10.91 5.02
N LEU A 230 -11.21 -12.09 4.51
CA LEU A 230 -12.52 -12.68 4.77
C LEU A 230 -12.71 -13.02 6.26
N GLU A 231 -11.67 -13.51 6.96
CA GLU A 231 -11.74 -13.71 8.40
C GLU A 231 -11.91 -12.39 9.16
N ARG A 232 -11.14 -11.36 8.77
CA ARG A 232 -11.32 -10.01 9.33
C ARG A 232 -12.71 -9.47 9.06
N PHE A 233 -13.25 -9.68 7.87
CA PHE A 233 -14.59 -9.28 7.50
C PHE A 233 -15.65 -9.98 8.35
N ARG A 234 -15.48 -11.27 8.64
CA ARG A 234 -16.37 -12.03 9.54
C ARG A 234 -16.42 -11.47 10.96
N GLU A 235 -15.29 -10.98 11.46
CA GLU A 235 -15.22 -10.37 12.79
C GLU A 235 -15.89 -8.99 12.85
N GLN A 236 -15.71 -8.18 11.80
CA GLN A 236 -16.20 -6.80 11.75
C GLN A 236 -17.66 -6.68 11.27
N PHE A 237 -18.08 -7.56 10.37
CA PHE A 237 -19.36 -7.55 9.70
C PHE A 237 -20.01 -8.95 9.75
N PRO A 238 -20.31 -9.48 10.94
CA PRO A 238 -20.78 -10.88 11.10
C PRO A 238 -22.12 -11.14 10.39
N VAL A 239 -23.01 -10.14 10.32
CA VAL A 239 -24.32 -10.25 9.66
C VAL A 239 -24.17 -10.35 8.15
N GLU A 240 -23.35 -9.48 7.56
CA GLU A 240 -23.06 -9.46 6.13
C GLU A 240 -22.27 -10.70 5.73
N ALA A 241 -21.28 -11.08 6.52
CA ALA A 241 -20.45 -12.26 6.28
C ALA A 241 -21.25 -13.57 6.30
N ALA A 242 -22.30 -13.66 7.14
CA ALA A 242 -23.18 -14.82 7.17
C ALA A 242 -23.93 -15.06 5.86
N ARG A 243 -24.11 -14.02 5.04
CA ARG A 243 -24.75 -14.08 3.72
C ARG A 243 -23.82 -14.59 2.62
N LEU A 244 -22.51 -14.62 2.88
CA LEU A 244 -21.50 -14.95 1.86
C LEU A 244 -21.10 -16.42 1.90
N GLN A 245 -20.73 -16.97 0.74
CA GLN A 245 -20.06 -18.25 0.58
C GLN A 245 -18.90 -18.13 -0.41
N VAL A 246 -17.93 -19.03 -0.25
CA VAL A 246 -16.78 -19.18 -1.15
C VAL A 246 -17.15 -20.22 -2.20
N ILE A 247 -16.99 -19.87 -3.50
CA ILE A 247 -17.20 -20.80 -4.62
C ILE A 247 -15.91 -21.22 -5.32
N TRP A 248 -14.79 -20.58 -5.01
CA TRP A 248 -13.47 -20.92 -5.52
C TRP A 248 -12.36 -20.46 -4.57
N THR A 249 -11.25 -21.21 -4.53
CA THR A 249 -10.07 -20.92 -3.75
C THR A 249 -8.81 -21.24 -4.56
N SER A 250 -7.84 -20.33 -4.58
CA SER A 250 -6.57 -20.47 -5.30
C SER A 250 -5.58 -21.40 -4.61
N ALA A 251 -4.45 -21.64 -5.26
CA ALA A 251 -3.22 -22.01 -4.59
C ALA A 251 -2.75 -20.91 -3.61
N SER A 252 -1.64 -21.17 -2.93
CA SER A 252 -1.04 -20.23 -1.96
C SER A 252 -0.58 -18.94 -2.64
N THR A 253 -0.86 -17.78 -2.03
CA THR A 253 -0.35 -16.49 -2.52
C THR A 253 1.09 -16.24 -2.05
N PRO A 254 1.96 -15.61 -2.87
CA PRO A 254 3.22 -15.04 -2.38
C PRO A 254 2.99 -14.12 -1.19
N PRO A 255 3.82 -14.20 -0.12
CA PRO A 255 3.67 -13.37 1.06
C PRO A 255 3.79 -11.88 0.76
N ALA A 256 3.10 -11.06 1.57
CA ALA A 256 3.33 -9.62 1.55
C ALA A 256 4.72 -9.30 2.10
N GLN A 257 5.33 -8.23 1.58
CA GLN A 257 6.70 -7.83 1.85
C GLN A 257 6.77 -6.53 2.65
N ILE A 258 7.70 -6.44 3.58
CA ILE A 258 8.13 -5.16 4.14
C ILE A 258 9.39 -4.74 3.39
N VAL A 259 9.34 -3.55 2.80
CA VAL A 259 10.41 -2.99 1.98
C VAL A 259 10.96 -1.71 2.57
N LEU A 260 12.22 -1.39 2.29
CA LEU A 260 12.93 -0.19 2.71
C LEU A 260 13.47 0.56 1.49
N ARG A 261 13.47 1.88 1.52
CA ARG A 261 14.10 2.72 0.50
C ARG A 261 15.58 2.36 0.31
N ARG A 262 16.03 2.22 -0.93
CA ARG A 262 17.42 1.82 -1.27
C ARG A 262 18.50 2.74 -0.71
N GLY A 263 18.28 4.03 -0.68
CA GLY A 263 19.25 5.00 -0.15
C GLY A 263 19.43 4.98 1.37
N ALA A 264 18.75 4.08 2.09
CA ALA A 264 18.86 3.97 3.54
C ALA A 264 20.25 3.41 3.95
N PRO A 265 20.85 3.91 5.07
CA PRO A 265 22.11 3.40 5.57
C PRO A 265 22.07 1.89 5.83
N PRO A 266 23.16 1.13 5.54
CA PRO A 266 23.19 -0.32 5.80
C PRO A 266 22.88 -0.70 7.25
N GLU A 267 23.31 0.11 8.21
CA GLU A 267 23.03 -0.10 9.63
C GLU A 267 21.55 -0.02 9.95
N LEU A 268 20.84 0.94 9.35
CA LEU A 268 19.38 1.04 9.51
C LEU A 268 18.69 -0.19 8.94
N HIS A 269 19.14 -0.68 7.78
CA HIS A 269 18.64 -1.92 7.19
C HIS A 269 18.78 -3.10 8.16
N ARG A 270 20.00 -3.34 8.68
CA ARG A 270 20.24 -4.45 9.63
C ARG A 270 19.36 -4.36 10.89
N ARG A 271 19.25 -3.14 11.48
CA ARG A 271 18.45 -2.94 12.70
C ARG A 271 16.97 -3.18 12.46
N LEU A 272 16.43 -2.71 11.34
CA LEU A 272 15.03 -2.94 10.97
C LEU A 272 14.76 -4.42 10.70
N GLN A 273 15.66 -5.09 10.00
CA GLN A 273 15.55 -6.52 9.70
C GLN A 273 15.59 -7.37 10.98
N ALA A 274 16.55 -7.09 11.87
CA ALA A 274 16.67 -7.76 13.17
C ALA A 274 15.43 -7.51 14.05
N PHE A 275 14.91 -6.29 14.07
CA PHE A 275 13.69 -5.95 14.80
C PHE A 275 12.50 -6.76 14.29
N LEU A 276 12.27 -6.76 12.98
CA LEU A 276 11.13 -7.47 12.38
C LEU A 276 11.21 -8.98 12.63
N ALA A 277 12.38 -9.58 12.42
CA ALA A 277 12.58 -11.02 12.60
C ALA A 277 12.46 -11.47 14.08
N GLY A 278 12.79 -10.58 15.01
CA GLY A 278 12.73 -10.85 16.47
C GLY A 278 11.41 -10.43 17.13
N TYR A 279 10.53 -9.71 16.45
CA TYR A 279 9.31 -9.16 17.04
C TYR A 279 8.32 -10.30 17.39
N GLY A 280 7.95 -10.40 18.68
CA GLY A 280 7.10 -11.47 19.20
C GLY A 280 7.83 -12.76 19.57
N ALA A 281 9.15 -12.85 19.38
CA ALA A 281 9.94 -14.04 19.67
C ALA A 281 10.31 -14.18 21.16
N ALA A 282 10.31 -13.08 21.92
CA ALA A 282 10.68 -13.11 23.33
C ALA A 282 9.61 -13.81 24.20
N ASP A 283 10.05 -14.43 25.30
CA ASP A 283 9.16 -14.95 26.35
C ASP A 283 8.69 -13.83 27.28
N GLY A 284 7.58 -14.11 28.00
CA GLY A 284 7.03 -13.24 29.03
C GLY A 284 6.17 -12.08 28.50
N PRO A 285 5.79 -11.13 29.39
CA PRO A 285 4.75 -10.14 29.12
C PRO A 285 5.01 -9.25 27.88
N ARG A 286 6.28 -8.94 27.61
CA ARG A 286 6.66 -8.17 26.43
C ARG A 286 6.40 -8.95 25.14
N GLY A 287 6.86 -10.20 25.08
CA GLY A 287 6.62 -11.05 23.91
C GLY A 287 5.15 -11.35 23.69
N ASP A 288 4.37 -11.51 24.78
CA ASP A 288 2.92 -11.68 24.72
C ASP A 288 2.24 -10.45 24.10
N ALA A 289 2.63 -9.25 24.50
CA ALA A 289 2.12 -8.01 23.94
C ALA A 289 2.49 -7.89 22.44
N GLU A 290 3.73 -8.18 22.05
CA GLU A 290 4.20 -8.17 20.66
C GLU A 290 3.43 -9.21 19.82
N ARG A 291 3.18 -10.43 20.33
CA ARG A 291 2.35 -11.45 19.67
C ARG A 291 0.90 -11.01 19.50
N ALA A 292 0.32 -10.30 20.47
CA ALA A 292 -1.02 -9.72 20.35
C ALA A 292 -1.08 -8.68 19.20
N VAL A 293 -0.06 -7.84 19.05
CA VAL A 293 0.07 -6.90 17.94
C VAL A 293 0.17 -7.66 16.62
N LEU A 294 1.04 -8.67 16.50
CA LEU A 294 1.17 -9.50 15.29
C LEU A 294 -0.15 -10.16 14.90
N LYS A 295 -0.89 -10.70 15.88
CA LYS A 295 -2.21 -11.26 15.65
C LYS A 295 -3.19 -10.23 15.08
N SER A 296 -3.20 -9.01 15.62
CA SER A 296 -4.04 -7.92 15.13
C SER A 296 -3.71 -7.51 13.68
N LEU A 297 -2.44 -7.63 13.30
CA LEU A 297 -1.93 -7.36 11.96
C LEU A 297 -2.09 -8.56 10.98
N ARG A 298 -2.65 -9.69 11.45
CA ARG A 298 -2.75 -10.93 10.66
C ARG A 298 -1.38 -11.49 10.23
N ALA A 299 -0.38 -11.25 11.03
CA ALA A 299 0.97 -11.77 10.91
C ALA A 299 1.35 -12.59 12.14
N ALA A 300 0.47 -13.49 12.60
CA ALA A 300 0.59 -14.19 13.87
C ALA A 300 1.91 -14.96 14.05
N LEU A 301 2.53 -15.42 12.96
CA LEU A 301 3.85 -16.06 12.97
C LEU A 301 5.01 -15.05 12.89
N GLY A 302 4.73 -13.75 12.86
CA GLY A 302 5.72 -12.69 12.74
C GLY A 302 6.25 -12.52 11.32
N TYR A 303 7.46 -12.00 11.26
CA TYR A 303 8.15 -11.72 10.01
C TYR A 303 9.45 -12.54 9.96
N GLU A 304 9.90 -12.86 8.76
CA GLU A 304 11.23 -13.44 8.52
C GLU A 304 12.06 -12.50 7.68
N ALA A 305 13.36 -12.41 8.01
CA ALA A 305 14.32 -11.61 7.29
C ALA A 305 14.53 -12.19 5.89
N GLU A 306 14.42 -11.34 4.88
CA GLU A 306 14.53 -11.73 3.47
C GLU A 306 15.29 -10.68 2.68
N ASP A 307 15.62 -11.03 1.47
CA ASP A 307 16.18 -10.14 0.46
C ASP A 307 15.29 -10.09 -0.79
N ASP A 308 15.79 -9.44 -1.84
CA ASP A 308 15.01 -9.22 -3.06
C ASP A 308 14.65 -10.54 -3.78
N THR A 309 15.33 -11.67 -3.50
CA THR A 309 15.00 -12.99 -4.07
C THR A 309 13.67 -13.55 -3.59
N ALA A 310 13.15 -13.08 -2.45
CA ALA A 310 11.80 -13.41 -1.96
C ALA A 310 10.68 -13.00 -2.96
N LEU A 311 11.01 -12.15 -3.94
CA LEU A 311 10.08 -11.70 -4.99
C LEU A 311 10.06 -12.58 -6.25
N LEU A 312 10.91 -13.63 -6.34
CA LEU A 312 10.90 -14.53 -7.50
C LEU A 312 9.53 -15.17 -7.78
N PRO A 313 8.75 -15.62 -6.76
CA PRO A 313 7.40 -16.12 -7.01
C PRO A 313 6.44 -15.05 -7.58
N ALA A 314 6.61 -13.78 -7.21
CA ALA A 314 5.81 -12.69 -7.75
C ALA A 314 6.19 -12.37 -9.21
N ALA A 315 7.47 -12.43 -9.55
CA ALA A 315 7.95 -12.28 -10.93
C ALA A 315 7.42 -13.39 -11.83
N GLU A 316 7.38 -14.64 -11.34
CA GLU A 316 6.78 -15.77 -12.04
C GLU A 316 5.28 -15.57 -12.30
N LEU A 317 4.51 -15.14 -11.31
CA LEU A 317 3.09 -14.86 -11.48
C LEU A 317 2.83 -13.71 -12.48
N GLU A 318 3.67 -12.68 -12.48
CA GLU A 318 3.56 -11.60 -13.47
C GLU A 318 3.87 -12.09 -14.88
N TYR A 319 4.89 -12.93 -15.01
CA TYR A 319 5.21 -13.61 -16.29
C TYR A 319 4.03 -14.44 -16.79
N GLN A 320 3.45 -15.29 -15.92
CA GLN A 320 2.31 -16.14 -16.28
C GLN A 320 1.09 -15.31 -16.69
N LEU A 321 0.79 -14.22 -15.95
CA LEU A 321 -0.30 -13.32 -16.30
C LEU A 321 -0.08 -12.68 -17.68
N ALA A 322 1.12 -12.16 -17.93
CA ALA A 322 1.45 -11.52 -19.21
C ALA A 322 1.41 -12.53 -20.39
N TRP A 323 1.93 -13.74 -20.16
CA TRP A 323 1.95 -14.82 -21.14
C TRP A 323 0.53 -15.27 -21.50
N GLN A 324 -0.30 -15.60 -20.51
CA GLN A 324 -1.68 -16.05 -20.75
C GLN A 324 -2.53 -14.97 -21.43
N ARG A 325 -2.36 -13.71 -21.05
CA ARG A 325 -3.01 -12.59 -21.74
C ARG A 325 -2.58 -12.50 -23.21
N ALA A 326 -1.29 -12.68 -23.50
CA ALA A 326 -0.78 -12.68 -24.86
C ALA A 326 -1.31 -13.87 -25.66
N MET A 327 -1.44 -15.05 -25.04
CA MET A 327 -1.99 -16.25 -25.68
C MET A 327 -3.49 -16.09 -26.01
N ASN A 328 -4.26 -15.44 -25.15
CA ASN A 328 -5.71 -15.24 -25.31
C ASN A 328 -6.07 -14.01 -26.16
N ALA A 329 -5.10 -13.15 -26.50
CA ALA A 329 -5.35 -11.94 -27.28
C ALA A 329 -5.56 -12.27 -28.77
N ALA A 330 -6.38 -11.47 -29.44
CA ALA A 330 -6.47 -11.46 -30.89
C ALA A 330 -5.26 -10.74 -31.49
N TRP A 331 -4.54 -11.41 -32.41
CA TRP A 331 -3.34 -10.89 -33.02
C TRP A 331 -3.53 -10.60 -34.52
N VAL A 332 -2.94 -9.51 -34.99
CA VAL A 332 -2.93 -9.15 -36.42
C VAL A 332 -2.06 -10.09 -37.26
N SER A 333 -1.08 -10.78 -36.62
CA SER A 333 -0.24 -11.79 -37.28
C SER A 333 0.45 -12.68 -36.23
N GLU A 334 0.84 -13.87 -36.61
CA GLU A 334 1.64 -14.76 -35.76
C GLU A 334 3.01 -14.16 -35.41
N ALA A 335 3.63 -13.42 -36.33
CA ALA A 335 4.88 -12.71 -36.07
C ALA A 335 4.74 -11.66 -34.95
N ALA A 336 3.62 -10.93 -34.90
CA ALA A 336 3.34 -9.96 -33.83
C ALA A 336 3.14 -10.66 -32.48
N LYS A 337 2.46 -11.80 -32.46
CA LYS A 337 2.30 -12.65 -31.27
C LYS A 337 3.65 -13.13 -30.75
N GLN A 338 4.48 -13.73 -31.63
CA GLN A 338 5.81 -14.22 -31.25
C GLN A 338 6.72 -13.11 -30.72
N ALA A 339 6.71 -11.96 -31.37
CA ALA A 339 7.47 -10.80 -30.91
C ALA A 339 7.00 -10.32 -29.50
N ARG A 340 5.71 -10.42 -29.19
CA ARG A 340 5.18 -10.11 -27.87
C ARG A 340 5.62 -11.13 -26.83
N LEU A 341 5.53 -12.41 -27.13
CA LEU A 341 5.95 -13.50 -26.23
C LEU A 341 7.44 -13.39 -25.90
N GLN A 342 8.30 -13.16 -26.90
CA GLN A 342 9.73 -12.94 -26.68
C GLN A 342 10.01 -11.74 -25.75
N ARG A 343 9.27 -10.62 -25.90
CA ARG A 343 9.43 -9.48 -24.99
C ARG A 343 9.01 -9.81 -23.56
N ILE A 344 8.00 -10.64 -23.37
CA ILE A 344 7.56 -11.12 -22.05
C ILE A 344 8.66 -11.95 -21.40
N GLU A 345 9.23 -12.91 -22.13
CA GLU A 345 10.35 -13.74 -21.66
C GLU A 345 11.57 -12.91 -21.29
N GLN A 346 11.96 -11.97 -22.15
CA GLN A 346 13.09 -11.06 -21.90
C GLN A 346 12.85 -10.18 -20.68
N THR A 347 11.62 -9.75 -20.46
CA THR A 347 11.27 -8.94 -19.29
C THR A 347 11.38 -9.74 -18.01
N TYR A 348 10.85 -10.95 -18.00
CA TYR A 348 10.98 -11.90 -16.90
C TYR A 348 12.43 -12.24 -16.60
N ALA A 349 13.23 -12.57 -17.60
CA ALA A 349 14.64 -12.88 -17.44
C ALA A 349 15.42 -11.71 -16.80
N ARG A 350 15.15 -10.47 -17.24
CA ARG A 350 15.74 -9.26 -16.63
C ARG A 350 15.32 -9.05 -15.19
N GLN A 351 14.04 -9.28 -14.86
CA GLN A 351 13.56 -9.18 -13.48
C GLN A 351 14.26 -10.21 -12.59
N VAL A 352 14.32 -11.47 -13.01
CA VAL A 352 14.99 -12.55 -12.27
C VAL A 352 16.47 -12.26 -12.06
N ALA A 353 17.18 -11.78 -13.09
CA ALA A 353 18.59 -11.41 -12.97
C ALA A 353 18.77 -10.28 -11.94
N LEU A 354 17.96 -9.22 -12.02
CA LEU A 354 18.02 -8.09 -11.10
C LEU A 354 17.77 -8.52 -9.64
N LEU A 355 16.78 -9.37 -9.40
CA LEU A 355 16.46 -9.87 -8.05
C LEU A 355 17.61 -10.71 -7.47
N LYS A 356 18.30 -11.51 -8.31
CA LYS A 356 19.40 -12.37 -7.89
C LYS A 356 20.72 -11.61 -7.67
N ASP A 357 21.04 -10.65 -8.55
CA ASP A 357 22.29 -9.88 -8.45
C ASP A 357 22.36 -9.07 -7.15
N GLU A 358 21.24 -8.57 -6.69
CA GLU A 358 21.18 -7.75 -5.49
C GLU A 358 21.06 -8.56 -4.20
N GLY A 359 20.46 -9.75 -4.24
CA GLY A 359 20.52 -10.72 -3.15
C GLY A 359 21.95 -11.21 -2.88
N GLY A 360 22.76 -11.40 -3.94
CA GLY A 360 24.16 -11.78 -3.83
C GLY A 360 25.06 -10.71 -3.21
N ALA A 361 24.81 -9.43 -3.48
CA ALA A 361 25.57 -8.32 -2.89
C ALA A 361 25.32 -8.15 -1.38
N ALA A 362 24.11 -8.47 -0.90
CA ALA A 362 23.79 -8.44 0.53
C ALA A 362 24.42 -9.62 1.30
N ALA A 363 24.63 -10.77 0.65
CA ALA A 363 25.24 -11.96 1.25
C ALA A 363 26.78 -11.88 1.32
N ALA A 364 27.41 -11.13 0.42
CA ALA A 364 28.88 -10.97 0.38
C ALA A 364 29.44 -9.94 1.38
N GLY A 365 28.57 -9.21 2.08
CA GLY A 365 28.92 -8.23 3.12
C GLY A 365 28.77 -8.73 4.56
N LYS A 366 28.64 -10.06 4.78
CA LYS A 366 28.57 -10.69 6.12
C LYS A 366 29.93 -11.20 6.57
#